data_caf7bdfab65915347bc4a3752aa409e5
#
_entry.id   caf7bdfab65915347bc4a3752aa409e5
#
_cell.length_a   1.000
_cell.length_b   1.000
_cell.length_c   1.000
_cell.angle_alpha   90.00
_cell.angle_beta   90.00
_cell.angle_gamma   90.00
#
_symmetry.space_group_name_H-M   'P 1'
#
loop_
_entity.id
_entity.type
_entity.pdbx_description
1 polymer ?
#
loop_
_entity_poly.entity_id
_entity_poly.type
_entity_poly.pdbx_seq_one_letter_code
_entity_poly.pdbx_strand_id
1 'polypeptide(L)'
;LLPALLARLDRPYLLFGHSMGALIAYRVALELGRRGVRPPKRLIVSGYRSPELSSRNRLLHTLSDSEFVVELQRYGGTPNEVLQHEETMQLLLPMLRADFRIHETYRHAPQPAVEFPIAAFTGRADHLVPGEDMAAWRDKTESDFQHRLFDGGHFFISEQRQAVLAALQDIVNEHIKDDILLPLAGITHAAAGFEPAV
;
A
#
# COMPACT_ATOMS: atom_id res chain seq x y z
N LEU A 1 -3.06 3.08 -15.84
CA LEU A 1 -3.56 3.23 -14.46
C LEU A 1 -3.83 4.70 -14.11
N LEU A 2 -2.84 5.61 -14.19
CA LEU A 2 -2.97 7.01 -13.76
C LEU A 2 -4.12 7.79 -14.41
N PRO A 3 -4.36 7.76 -15.74
CA PRO A 3 -5.48 8.49 -16.31
C PRO A 3 -6.86 8.08 -15.76
N ALA A 4 -7.06 6.77 -15.57
CA ALA A 4 -8.30 6.25 -15.00
C ALA A 4 -8.46 6.60 -13.51
N LEU A 5 -7.34 6.70 -12.77
CA LEU A 5 -7.34 7.09 -11.37
C LEU A 5 -7.63 8.59 -11.21
N LEU A 6 -6.96 9.45 -11.99
CA LEU A 6 -7.13 10.91 -11.92
C LEU A 6 -8.59 11.36 -12.05
N ALA A 7 -9.38 10.67 -12.87
CA ALA A 7 -10.81 10.95 -13.04
C ALA A 7 -11.65 10.67 -11.78
N ARG A 8 -11.08 10.09 -10.72
CA ARG A 8 -11.76 9.67 -9.48
C ARG A 8 -11.20 10.33 -8.22
N LEU A 9 -10.18 11.20 -8.36
CA LEU A 9 -9.50 11.87 -7.23
C LEU A 9 -10.05 13.27 -6.95
N ASP A 10 -11.34 13.51 -7.23
CA ASP A 10 -12.08 14.74 -6.90
C ASP A 10 -12.40 14.86 -5.41
N ARG A 11 -12.29 13.75 -4.66
CA ARG A 11 -12.56 13.65 -3.22
C ARG A 11 -11.33 13.26 -2.44
N PRO A 12 -11.32 13.43 -1.09
CA PRO A 12 -10.31 12.84 -0.23
C PRO A 12 -10.24 11.32 -0.42
N TYR A 13 -9.05 10.78 -0.48
CA TYR A 13 -8.85 9.36 -0.78
C TYR A 13 -7.72 8.75 0.06
N LEU A 14 -7.77 7.44 0.22
CA LEU A 14 -6.73 6.59 0.76
C LEU A 14 -6.16 5.72 -0.36
N LEU A 15 -4.90 5.37 -0.28
CA LEU A 15 -4.30 4.36 -1.16
C LEU A 15 -3.94 3.13 -0.33
N PHE A 16 -4.38 1.97 -0.77
CA PHE A 16 -4.02 0.68 -0.18
C PHE A 16 -3.36 -0.20 -1.25
N GLY A 17 -2.30 -0.88 -0.86
CA GLY A 17 -1.67 -1.90 -1.68
C GLY A 17 -1.09 -3.02 -0.84
N HIS A 18 -1.18 -4.25 -1.35
CA HIS A 18 -0.59 -5.44 -0.74
C HIS A 18 0.47 -6.03 -1.66
N SER A 19 1.59 -6.47 -1.10
CA SER A 19 2.73 -7.05 -1.82
C SER A 19 3.18 -6.10 -2.94
N MET A 20 3.32 -6.54 -4.18
CA MET A 20 3.62 -5.68 -5.33
C MET A 20 2.68 -4.48 -5.43
N GLY A 21 1.40 -4.63 -5.05
CA GLY A 21 0.44 -3.53 -5.00
C GLY A 21 0.83 -2.40 -4.04
N ALA A 22 1.57 -2.68 -2.96
CA ALA A 22 2.08 -1.66 -2.05
C ALA A 22 3.16 -0.79 -2.74
N LEU A 23 4.06 -1.41 -3.49
CA LEU A 23 5.02 -0.68 -4.31
C LEU A 23 4.32 0.20 -5.36
N ILE A 24 3.32 -0.35 -6.04
CA ILE A 24 2.53 0.38 -7.06
C ILE A 24 1.81 1.56 -6.40
N ALA A 25 1.15 1.37 -5.26
CA ALA A 25 0.44 2.43 -4.53
C ALA A 25 1.39 3.56 -4.13
N TYR A 26 2.56 3.23 -3.60
CA TYR A 26 3.60 4.21 -3.27
C TYR A 26 4.07 4.99 -4.50
N ARG A 27 4.40 4.30 -5.60
CA ARG A 27 4.81 4.94 -6.84
C ARG A 27 3.73 5.83 -7.45
N VAL A 28 2.47 5.42 -7.34
CA VAL A 28 1.31 6.23 -7.75
C VAL A 28 1.22 7.49 -6.89
N ALA A 29 1.33 7.37 -5.57
CA ALA A 29 1.28 8.53 -4.66
C ALA A 29 2.37 9.56 -5.00
N LEU A 30 3.61 9.10 -5.25
CA LEU A 30 4.71 9.97 -5.66
C LEU A 30 4.45 10.68 -6.99
N GLU A 31 3.95 9.95 -7.98
CA GLU A 31 3.67 10.52 -9.30
C GLU A 31 2.49 11.51 -9.26
N LEU A 32 1.48 11.25 -8.43
CA LEU A 32 0.39 12.20 -8.18
C LEU A 32 0.92 13.49 -7.56
N GLY A 33 1.81 13.40 -6.56
CA GLY A 33 2.46 14.57 -5.95
C GLY A 33 3.26 15.39 -6.97
N ARG A 34 4.05 14.73 -7.83
CA ARG A 34 4.79 15.40 -8.91
C ARG A 34 3.88 16.14 -9.91
N ARG A 35 2.64 15.72 -10.06
CA ARG A 35 1.62 16.36 -10.90
C ARG A 35 0.80 17.43 -10.18
N GLY A 36 1.12 17.74 -8.93
CA GLY A 36 0.38 18.71 -8.13
C GLY A 36 -1.04 18.24 -7.72
N VAL A 37 -1.29 16.92 -7.79
CA VAL A 37 -2.55 16.34 -7.31
C VAL A 37 -2.52 16.25 -5.80
N ARG A 38 -3.66 16.51 -5.16
CA ARG A 38 -3.81 16.35 -3.70
C ARG A 38 -3.25 15.01 -3.24
N PRO A 39 -2.41 14.98 -2.18
CA PRO A 39 -1.89 13.73 -1.64
C PRO A 39 -3.01 12.87 -1.04
N PRO A 40 -2.80 11.55 -0.91
CA PRO A 40 -3.72 10.70 -0.17
C PRO A 40 -3.76 11.14 1.30
N LYS A 41 -4.92 10.99 1.94
CA LYS A 41 -5.04 11.17 3.40
C LYS A 41 -4.15 10.20 4.17
N ARG A 42 -3.97 9.00 3.66
CA ARG A 42 -2.99 8.00 4.14
C ARG A 42 -2.65 7.01 3.03
N LEU A 43 -1.40 6.60 2.97
CA LEU A 43 -0.96 5.44 2.20
C LEU A 43 -0.89 4.23 3.13
N ILE A 44 -1.55 3.13 2.77
CA ILE A 44 -1.50 1.87 3.52
C ILE A 44 -0.70 0.87 2.68
N VAL A 45 0.47 0.49 3.16
CA VAL A 45 1.36 -0.50 2.55
C VAL A 45 1.27 -1.81 3.33
N SER A 46 1.10 -2.92 2.65
CA SER A 46 0.88 -4.23 3.26
C SER A 46 1.80 -5.27 2.63
N GLY A 47 2.57 -5.99 3.44
CA GLY A 47 3.40 -7.11 2.98
C GLY A 47 4.42 -6.75 1.90
N TYR A 48 5.03 -5.57 1.96
CA TYR A 48 6.10 -5.16 1.05
C TYR A 48 7.14 -4.33 1.78
N ARG A 49 8.41 -4.76 1.72
CA ARG A 49 9.53 -4.05 2.35
C ARG A 49 9.61 -2.58 1.93
N SER A 50 10.20 -1.74 2.76
CA SER A 50 10.51 -0.36 2.36
C SER A 50 11.30 -0.37 1.04
N PRO A 51 10.96 0.49 0.08
CA PRO A 51 11.52 0.44 -1.28
C PRO A 51 13.02 0.68 -1.36
N GLU A 52 13.64 1.23 -0.32
CA GLU A 52 15.10 1.41 -0.24
C GLU A 52 15.83 0.12 0.11
N LEU A 53 15.15 -0.83 0.74
CA LEU A 53 15.76 -2.09 1.13
C LEU A 53 15.89 -3.00 -0.09
N SER A 54 17.08 -3.56 -0.26
CA SER A 54 17.32 -4.58 -1.28
C SER A 54 16.56 -5.86 -0.94
N SER A 55 16.05 -6.55 -1.95
CA SER A 55 15.49 -7.89 -1.75
C SER A 55 16.57 -8.85 -1.29
N ARG A 56 16.28 -9.60 -0.22
CA ARG A 56 17.12 -10.71 0.26
C ARG A 56 16.73 -12.03 -0.39
N ASN A 57 15.60 -12.04 -1.12
CA ASN A 57 15.02 -13.25 -1.70
C ASN A 57 15.68 -13.58 -3.05
N ARG A 58 15.65 -14.87 -3.40
CA ARG A 58 16.06 -15.35 -4.73
C ARG A 58 15.19 -14.69 -5.81
N LEU A 59 15.78 -14.41 -6.97
CA LEU A 59 15.06 -13.86 -8.11
C LEU A 59 14.23 -14.96 -8.80
N LEU A 60 12.95 -15.02 -8.49
CA LEU A 60 12.06 -16.07 -8.98
C LEU A 60 11.80 -15.96 -10.48
N HIS A 61 11.75 -14.75 -11.02
CA HIS A 61 11.52 -14.55 -12.45
C HIS A 61 12.60 -15.15 -13.37
N THR A 62 13.77 -15.53 -12.82
CA THR A 62 14.88 -16.12 -13.59
C THR A 62 14.89 -17.65 -13.56
N LEU A 63 14.01 -18.28 -12.77
CA LEU A 63 13.97 -19.73 -12.60
C LEU A 63 13.38 -20.43 -13.82
N SER A 64 13.67 -21.73 -13.99
CA SER A 64 12.90 -22.57 -14.90
C SER A 64 11.43 -22.62 -14.51
N ASP A 65 10.54 -22.98 -15.43
CA ASP A 65 9.10 -23.02 -15.13
C ASP A 65 8.78 -24.00 -13.99
N SER A 66 9.43 -25.16 -13.95
CA SER A 66 9.25 -26.15 -12.87
C SER A 66 9.71 -25.61 -11.51
N GLU A 67 10.88 -24.97 -11.43
CA GLU A 67 11.35 -24.35 -10.20
C GLU A 67 10.46 -23.19 -9.77
N PHE A 68 10.01 -22.38 -10.74
CA PHE A 68 9.13 -21.23 -10.45
C PHE A 68 7.80 -21.69 -9.86
N VAL A 69 7.18 -22.76 -10.39
CA VAL A 69 5.95 -23.33 -9.83
C VAL A 69 6.16 -23.83 -8.39
N VAL A 70 7.30 -24.48 -8.09
CA VAL A 70 7.63 -24.90 -6.72
C VAL A 70 7.76 -23.71 -5.78
N GLU A 71 8.39 -22.64 -6.23
CA GLU A 71 8.50 -21.41 -5.41
C GLU A 71 7.16 -20.70 -5.26
N LEU A 72 6.31 -20.64 -6.28
CA LEU A 72 4.94 -20.12 -6.18
C LEU A 72 4.10 -20.87 -5.14
N GLN A 73 4.28 -22.19 -5.05
CA GLN A 73 3.62 -23.00 -4.02
C GLN A 73 4.08 -22.61 -2.61
N ARG A 74 5.39 -22.39 -2.42
CA ARG A 74 5.97 -21.92 -1.13
C ARG A 74 5.55 -20.48 -0.80
N TYR A 75 5.43 -19.66 -1.83
CA TYR A 75 4.99 -18.27 -1.67
C TYR A 75 3.56 -18.20 -1.13
N GLY A 76 2.72 -19.18 -1.53
CA GLY A 76 1.29 -19.18 -1.21
C GLY A 76 0.51 -18.22 -2.13
N GLY A 77 -0.79 -18.14 -1.94
CA GLY A 77 -1.66 -17.23 -2.71
C GLY A 77 -2.18 -17.79 -4.03
N THR A 78 -1.58 -18.84 -4.58
CA THR A 78 -2.12 -19.60 -5.72
C THR A 78 -2.64 -20.94 -5.22
N PRO A 79 -3.93 -21.27 -5.43
CA PRO A 79 -4.48 -22.57 -5.03
C PRO A 79 -3.71 -23.73 -5.63
N ASN A 80 -3.52 -24.82 -4.87
CA ASN A 80 -2.78 -25.99 -5.34
C ASN A 80 -3.41 -26.63 -6.57
N GLU A 81 -4.73 -26.61 -6.69
CA GLU A 81 -5.47 -27.11 -7.84
C GLU A 81 -5.08 -26.37 -9.12
N VAL A 82 -4.82 -25.05 -9.03
CA VAL A 82 -4.35 -24.24 -10.15
C VAL A 82 -2.90 -24.57 -10.48
N LEU A 83 -2.04 -24.68 -9.46
CA LEU A 83 -0.61 -25.02 -9.65
C LEU A 83 -0.39 -26.40 -10.27
N GLN A 84 -1.32 -27.35 -10.02
CA GLN A 84 -1.28 -28.70 -10.56
C GLN A 84 -1.91 -28.83 -11.96
N HIS A 85 -2.63 -27.80 -12.42
CA HIS A 85 -3.26 -27.82 -13.74
C HIS A 85 -2.32 -27.25 -14.80
N GLU A 86 -1.64 -28.13 -15.52
CA GLU A 86 -0.55 -27.80 -16.44
C GLU A 86 -0.95 -26.77 -17.51
N GLU A 87 -2.08 -26.96 -18.18
CA GLU A 87 -2.56 -26.04 -19.22
C GLU A 87 -2.83 -24.64 -18.66
N THR A 88 -3.43 -24.56 -17.46
CA THR A 88 -3.68 -23.28 -16.79
C THR A 88 -2.36 -22.60 -16.41
N MET A 89 -1.40 -23.38 -15.90
CA MET A 89 -0.09 -22.81 -15.54
C MET A 89 0.69 -22.33 -16.76
N GLN A 90 0.63 -23.04 -17.89
CA GLN A 90 1.26 -22.56 -19.13
C GLN A 90 0.73 -21.18 -19.56
N LEU A 91 -0.55 -20.91 -19.34
CA LEU A 91 -1.15 -19.60 -19.63
C LEU A 91 -0.77 -18.53 -18.61
N LEU A 92 -0.66 -18.89 -17.32
CA LEU A 92 -0.40 -17.95 -16.23
C LEU A 92 1.08 -17.61 -16.03
N LEU A 93 1.99 -18.57 -16.29
CA LEU A 93 3.43 -18.41 -16.04
C LEU A 93 4.04 -17.16 -16.66
N PRO A 94 3.76 -16.77 -17.93
CA PRO A 94 4.33 -15.55 -18.50
C PRO A 94 3.92 -14.29 -17.72
N MET A 95 2.66 -14.21 -17.31
CA MET A 95 2.12 -13.08 -16.53
C MET A 95 2.73 -13.05 -15.13
N LEU A 96 2.68 -14.16 -14.40
CA LEU A 96 3.25 -14.27 -13.06
C LEU A 96 4.75 -13.92 -13.07
N ARG A 97 5.49 -14.43 -14.03
CA ARG A 97 6.93 -14.14 -14.18
C ARG A 97 7.19 -12.65 -14.46
N ALA A 98 6.34 -12.01 -15.26
CA ALA A 98 6.43 -10.57 -15.51
C ALA A 98 6.17 -9.77 -14.23
N ASP A 99 5.18 -10.15 -13.43
CA ASP A 99 4.86 -9.52 -12.14
C ASP A 99 6.01 -9.65 -11.15
N PHE A 100 6.58 -10.85 -11.00
CA PHE A 100 7.77 -11.06 -10.18
C PHE A 100 8.95 -10.23 -10.66
N ARG A 101 9.19 -10.18 -11.97
CA ARG A 101 10.26 -9.37 -12.54
C ARG A 101 10.12 -7.89 -12.18
N ILE A 102 8.91 -7.32 -12.22
CA ILE A 102 8.67 -5.91 -11.90
C ILE A 102 9.16 -5.59 -10.49
N HIS A 103 8.71 -6.33 -9.48
CA HIS A 103 9.07 -6.01 -8.09
C HIS A 103 10.47 -6.47 -7.69
N GLU A 104 11.01 -7.51 -8.30
CA GLU A 104 12.36 -8.02 -8.03
C GLU A 104 13.46 -7.15 -8.66
N THR A 105 13.19 -6.58 -9.84
CA THR A 105 14.15 -5.71 -10.52
C THR A 105 13.96 -4.24 -10.22
N TYR A 106 12.94 -3.88 -9.43
CA TYR A 106 12.73 -2.50 -9.03
C TYR A 106 13.95 -1.95 -8.29
N ARG A 107 14.36 -0.75 -8.69
CA ARG A 107 15.41 0.02 -8.01
C ARG A 107 14.82 1.35 -7.57
N HIS A 108 14.89 1.60 -6.27
CA HIS A 108 14.43 2.85 -5.70
C HIS A 108 15.45 3.96 -5.99
N ALA A 109 14.99 5.04 -6.60
CA ALA A 109 15.79 6.24 -6.70
C ALA A 109 15.66 7.03 -5.39
N PRO A 110 16.77 7.51 -4.78
CA PRO A 110 16.69 8.34 -3.59
C PRO A 110 15.76 9.53 -3.78
N GLN A 111 14.90 9.76 -2.81
CA GLN A 111 13.96 10.90 -2.81
C GLN A 111 13.58 11.25 -1.38
N PRO A 112 13.17 12.50 -1.12
CA PRO A 112 12.70 12.93 0.19
C PRO A 112 11.54 12.07 0.70
N ALA A 113 11.38 12.00 2.01
CA ALA A 113 10.20 11.43 2.64
C ALA A 113 8.94 12.23 2.21
N VAL A 114 7.80 11.56 2.17
CA VAL A 114 6.53 12.20 1.80
C VAL A 114 5.92 12.92 3.01
N GLU A 115 5.08 13.93 2.76
CA GLU A 115 4.44 14.73 3.82
C GLU A 115 3.10 14.13 4.30
N PHE A 116 2.65 13.03 3.73
CA PHE A 116 1.39 12.37 4.10
C PHE A 116 1.62 11.11 4.95
N PRO A 117 0.65 10.74 5.81
CA PRO A 117 0.78 9.62 6.71
C PRO A 117 0.92 8.28 5.99
N ILE A 118 1.69 7.35 6.59
CA ILE A 118 1.82 5.96 6.11
C ILE A 118 1.40 5.00 7.22
N ALA A 119 0.65 3.95 6.85
CA ALA A 119 0.39 2.79 7.70
C ALA A 119 1.00 1.53 7.06
N ALA A 120 1.77 0.77 7.82
CA ALA A 120 2.37 -0.49 7.41
C ALA A 120 1.63 -1.67 8.05
N PHE A 121 1.17 -2.62 7.25
CA PHE A 121 0.48 -3.84 7.69
C PHE A 121 1.37 -5.05 7.44
N THR A 122 1.56 -5.88 8.47
CA THR A 122 2.51 -7.00 8.47
C THR A 122 1.87 -8.26 9.05
N GLY A 123 2.06 -9.41 8.39
CA GLY A 123 1.78 -10.72 8.98
C GLY A 123 2.91 -11.12 9.94
N ARG A 124 2.58 -11.56 11.17
CA ARG A 124 3.57 -11.95 12.17
C ARG A 124 4.47 -13.11 11.73
N ALA A 125 3.94 -13.98 10.89
CA ALA A 125 4.63 -15.13 10.33
C ALA A 125 5.00 -14.94 8.85
N ASP A 126 5.04 -13.70 8.36
CA ASP A 126 5.46 -13.40 7.00
C ASP A 126 6.98 -13.58 6.85
N HIS A 127 7.38 -14.71 6.27
CA HIS A 127 8.79 -15.05 6.01
C HIS A 127 9.37 -14.31 4.79
N LEU A 128 8.52 -13.75 3.93
CA LEU A 128 8.93 -13.07 2.71
C LEU A 128 9.29 -11.61 2.99
N VAL A 129 8.57 -11.00 3.95
CA VAL A 129 8.76 -9.61 4.34
C VAL A 129 8.75 -9.51 5.87
N PRO A 130 9.93 -9.60 6.51
CA PRO A 130 10.06 -9.45 7.95
C PRO A 130 9.48 -8.13 8.47
N GLY A 131 9.00 -8.15 9.71
CA GLY A 131 8.41 -6.96 10.33
C GLY A 131 9.35 -5.75 10.38
N GLU A 132 10.67 -5.97 10.51
CA GLU A 132 11.69 -4.93 10.46
C GLU A 132 11.75 -4.21 9.10
N ASP A 133 11.60 -4.97 8.00
CA ASP A 133 11.56 -4.43 6.64
C ASP A 133 10.29 -3.59 6.40
N MET A 134 9.20 -3.92 7.09
CA MET A 134 7.97 -3.14 7.10
C MET A 134 8.07 -1.91 8.01
N ALA A 135 8.72 -2.02 9.17
CA ALA A 135 8.94 -0.90 10.08
C ALA A 135 9.80 0.21 9.42
N ALA A 136 10.69 -0.15 8.49
CA ALA A 136 11.52 0.80 7.74
C ALA A 136 10.71 1.77 6.84
N TRP A 137 9.41 1.54 6.63
CA TRP A 137 8.53 2.51 6.00
C TRP A 137 8.38 3.80 6.82
N ARG A 138 8.73 3.78 8.10
CA ARG A 138 8.80 4.99 8.94
C ARG A 138 9.65 6.09 8.31
N ASP A 139 10.76 5.74 7.68
CA ASP A 139 11.70 6.68 7.08
C ASP A 139 11.19 7.25 5.74
N LYS A 140 10.06 6.79 5.26
CA LYS A 140 9.44 7.27 4.01
C LYS A 140 8.42 8.39 4.23
N THR A 141 8.10 8.76 5.47
CA THR A 141 7.17 9.86 5.76
C THR A 141 7.71 10.79 6.84
N GLU A 142 7.52 12.09 6.67
CA GLU A 142 7.72 13.11 7.71
C GLU A 142 6.48 13.25 8.62
N SER A 143 5.37 12.64 8.22
CA SER A 143 4.09 12.68 8.93
C SER A 143 3.93 11.48 9.88
N ASP A 144 2.67 11.17 10.27
CA ASP A 144 2.34 10.04 11.14
C ASP A 144 2.65 8.70 10.48
N PHE A 145 3.17 7.76 11.28
CA PHE A 145 3.44 6.39 10.88
C PHE A 145 2.83 5.41 11.86
N GLN A 146 2.04 4.48 11.33
CA GLN A 146 1.45 3.39 12.10
C GLN A 146 1.99 2.05 11.59
N HIS A 147 2.33 1.13 12.50
CA HIS A 147 2.68 -0.24 12.16
C HIS A 147 1.73 -1.21 12.84
N ARG A 148 0.94 -1.95 12.06
CA ARG A 148 -0.05 -2.91 12.55
C ARG A 148 0.36 -4.34 12.19
N LEU A 149 0.30 -5.21 13.18
CA LEU A 149 0.67 -6.62 13.08
C LEU A 149 -0.60 -7.49 13.10
N PHE A 150 -0.71 -8.40 12.14
CA PHE A 150 -1.79 -9.37 12.03
C PHE A 150 -1.25 -10.79 12.19
N ASP A 151 -2.03 -11.71 12.68
CA ASP A 151 -1.65 -13.12 12.70
C ASP A 151 -1.65 -13.65 11.26
N GLY A 152 -0.81 -14.65 10.96
CA GLY A 152 -0.69 -15.25 9.63
C GLY A 152 0.58 -14.87 8.89
N GLY A 153 0.74 -15.46 7.69
CA GLY A 153 1.87 -15.29 6.78
C GLY A 153 1.71 -14.10 5.83
N HIS A 154 2.31 -14.23 4.63
CA HIS A 154 2.26 -13.17 3.64
C HIS A 154 0.83 -12.80 3.21
N PHE A 155 -0.06 -13.77 3.12
CA PHE A 155 -1.46 -13.58 2.72
C PHE A 155 -2.43 -13.38 3.91
N PHE A 156 -1.92 -12.86 5.05
CA PHE A 156 -2.73 -12.51 6.21
C PHE A 156 -3.96 -11.65 5.85
N ILE A 157 -3.90 -10.88 4.76
CA ILE A 157 -5.05 -10.08 4.30
C ILE A 157 -6.28 -10.93 3.96
N SER A 158 -6.08 -12.19 3.55
CA SER A 158 -7.15 -13.16 3.29
C SER A 158 -7.46 -13.98 4.55
N GLU A 159 -6.42 -14.44 5.26
CA GLU A 159 -6.54 -15.26 6.47
C GLU A 159 -7.19 -14.49 7.62
N GLN A 160 -6.84 -13.21 7.79
CA GLN A 160 -7.35 -12.31 8.84
C GLN A 160 -8.25 -11.21 8.27
N ARG A 161 -9.04 -11.55 7.26
CA ARG A 161 -9.85 -10.59 6.50
C ARG A 161 -10.66 -9.63 7.38
N GLN A 162 -11.30 -10.15 8.43
CA GLN A 162 -12.12 -9.32 9.33
C GLN A 162 -11.28 -8.31 10.11
N ALA A 163 -10.14 -8.73 10.66
CA ALA A 163 -9.22 -7.85 11.38
C ALA A 163 -8.62 -6.78 10.47
N VAL A 164 -8.25 -7.15 9.24
CA VAL A 164 -7.73 -6.19 8.24
C VAL A 164 -8.80 -5.18 7.83
N LEU A 165 -10.04 -5.61 7.59
CA LEU A 165 -11.15 -4.71 7.26
C LEU A 165 -11.47 -3.76 8.41
N ALA A 166 -11.47 -4.25 9.66
CA ALA A 166 -11.64 -3.40 10.85
C ALA A 166 -10.54 -2.34 10.95
N ALA A 167 -9.27 -2.73 10.74
CA ALA A 167 -8.15 -1.80 10.74
C ALA A 167 -8.25 -0.74 9.64
N LEU A 168 -8.72 -1.11 8.45
CA LEU A 168 -8.98 -0.15 7.35
C LEU A 168 -10.14 0.78 7.70
N GLN A 169 -11.21 0.26 8.31
CA GLN A 169 -12.35 1.07 8.75
C GLN A 169 -11.95 2.09 9.82
N ASP A 170 -11.07 1.71 10.76
CA ASP A 170 -10.53 2.64 11.76
C ASP A 170 -9.81 3.81 11.07
N ILE A 171 -8.93 3.51 10.12
CA ILE A 171 -8.20 4.53 9.35
C ILE A 171 -9.16 5.45 8.58
N VAL A 172 -10.19 4.89 7.95
CA VAL A 172 -11.22 5.69 7.25
C VAL A 172 -11.94 6.60 8.24
N ASN A 173 -12.34 6.09 9.40
CA ASN A 173 -13.06 6.86 10.42
C ASN A 173 -12.21 7.99 11.02
N GLU A 174 -10.90 7.78 11.20
CA GLU A 174 -9.96 8.84 11.62
C GLU A 174 -10.06 10.05 10.67
N HIS A 175 -10.01 9.80 9.36
CA HIS A 175 -9.98 10.87 8.36
C HIS A 175 -11.36 11.48 8.04
N ILE A 176 -12.46 10.75 8.21
CA ILE A 176 -13.81 11.32 8.10
C ILE A 176 -14.07 12.32 9.22
N LYS A 177 -13.63 12.04 10.45
CA LYS A 177 -13.76 12.96 11.59
C LYS A 177 -13.02 14.27 11.34
N ASP A 178 -11.80 14.21 10.78
CA ASP A 178 -11.02 15.40 10.47
C ASP A 178 -11.71 16.27 9.41
N ASP A 179 -12.31 15.67 8.38
CA ASP A 179 -13.00 16.40 7.32
C ASP A 179 -14.34 17.03 7.80
N ILE A 180 -14.97 16.49 8.84
CA ILE A 180 -16.20 17.03 9.45
C ILE A 180 -15.87 18.17 10.42
N LEU A 181 -14.73 18.13 11.11
CA LEU A 181 -14.36 19.12 12.15
C LEU A 181 -13.73 20.40 11.58
N LEU A 182 -13.13 20.35 10.38
CA LEU A 182 -12.50 21.51 9.74
C LEU A 182 -13.46 22.65 9.32
N PRO A 183 -14.72 22.43 8.91
CA PRO A 183 -15.64 23.54 8.56
C PRO A 183 -16.11 24.37 9.75
N LEU A 184 -16.05 23.89 10.99
CA LEU A 184 -16.58 24.59 12.16
C LEU A 184 -15.59 25.57 12.80
N ALA A 185 -14.29 25.41 12.55
CA ALA A 185 -13.27 26.33 13.07
C ALA A 185 -13.14 27.65 12.29
N GLY A 186 -13.74 27.76 11.11
CA GLY A 186 -13.70 28.94 10.23
C GLY A 186 -14.85 29.95 10.41
N ILE A 187 -15.85 29.69 11.28
CA ILE A 187 -17.08 30.50 11.36
C ILE A 187 -17.11 31.46 12.56
N THR A 188 -16.08 31.50 13.42
CA THR A 188 -16.12 32.27 14.66
C THR A 188 -15.49 33.68 14.60
N HIS A 189 -15.25 34.27 13.43
CA HIS A 189 -14.72 35.66 13.38
C HIS A 189 -15.37 36.52 12.28
N ALA A 190 -16.70 36.63 12.28
CA ALA A 190 -17.37 37.70 11.53
C ALA A 190 -18.70 38.11 12.19
N ALA A 191 -18.65 38.49 13.48
CA ALA A 191 -19.80 39.12 14.14
C ALA A 191 -19.31 40.09 15.23
N ALA A 192 -18.65 41.14 14.81
CA ALA A 192 -18.44 42.34 15.66
C ALA A 192 -18.25 43.55 14.74
N GLY A 193 -19.28 44.34 14.54
CA GLY A 193 -19.16 45.62 13.85
C GLY A 193 -20.44 46.05 13.13
N PHE A 194 -21.55 46.17 13.84
CA PHE A 194 -22.66 47.02 13.38
C PHE A 194 -22.97 47.98 14.51
N GLU A 195 -22.40 49.19 14.45
CA GLU A 195 -22.86 50.35 15.22
C GLU A 195 -23.95 51.05 14.40
N PRO A 196 -25.10 51.40 14.99
CA PRO A 196 -26.08 52.22 14.32
C PRO A 196 -25.67 53.71 14.47
N ALA A 197 -25.58 54.39 13.35
CA ALA A 197 -25.47 55.84 13.30
C ALA A 197 -26.81 56.47 13.67
N VAL A 198 -26.78 57.46 14.58
CA VAL A 198 -27.83 58.37 14.96
C VAL A 198 -28.06 59.42 13.87
#